data_c9679bd258133660ef2be1f56f38f2a8
#
_entry.id   c9679bd258133660ef2be1f56f38f2a8
#
_cell.length_a   1.000
_cell.length_b   1.000
_cell.length_c   1.000
_cell.angle_alpha   90.00
_cell.angle_beta   90.00
_cell.angle_gamma   90.00
#
_symmetry.space_group_name_H-M   'P 1'
#
loop_
_entity.id
_entity.type
_entity.pdbx_description
1 polymer ?
#
loop_
_entity_poly.entity_id
_entity_poly.type
_entity_poly.pdbx_seq_one_letter_code
_entity_poly.pdbx_strand_id
1 'polypeptide(L)'
;MLKLKAQERKEKAEFEITGEQEWKEQQKQDQMDQEDRKKKKKFHLKKGDYFITNNVSAKCFTGHSAIYLGKVNGKGRVKEAPGYGKPVRVKSFHDWKQNTLKKRKGSPKHRFIKVYRASKKYRGKAGRYARSHFNGVPYSITANPYSKSVTYCSKLVWQSYYYGAGIYSVKGTPGPIFYPYSLNKHIKSKRVRTYKRG
;
A
#
# COMPACT_ATOMS: atom_id res chain seq x y z
N MET A 1 4.82 -2.43 24.38
CA MET A 1 3.74 -3.02 23.58
C MET A 1 2.45 -2.19 23.62
N LEU A 2 1.94 -1.75 24.79
CA LEU A 2 0.72 -0.92 24.92
C LEU A 2 0.79 0.42 24.17
N LYS A 3 1.90 1.18 24.30
CA LYS A 3 2.09 2.46 23.59
C LYS A 3 2.07 2.33 22.06
N LEU A 4 2.63 1.24 21.52
CA LEU A 4 2.62 0.96 20.08
C LEU A 4 1.21 0.67 19.56
N LYS A 5 0.41 -0.08 20.32
CA LYS A 5 -1.00 -0.33 19.97
C LYS A 5 -1.86 0.93 20.03
N ALA A 6 -1.60 1.81 20.99
CA ALA A 6 -2.28 3.10 21.08
C ALA A 6 -1.95 4.02 19.90
N GLN A 7 -0.67 4.09 19.52
CA GLN A 7 -0.23 4.84 18.35
C GLN A 7 -0.86 4.31 17.04
N GLU A 8 -0.89 2.99 16.87
CA GLU A 8 -1.52 2.36 15.72
C GLU A 8 -3.02 2.66 15.64
N ARG A 9 -3.73 2.61 16.79
CA ARG A 9 -5.16 2.97 16.86
C ARG A 9 -5.40 4.41 16.47
N LYS A 10 -4.56 5.35 16.96
CA LYS A 10 -4.65 6.76 16.61
C LYS A 10 -4.44 7.00 15.13
N GLU A 11 -3.37 6.44 14.55
CA GLU A 11 -3.08 6.55 13.11
C GLU A 11 -4.19 5.93 12.25
N LYS A 12 -4.78 4.83 12.73
CA LYS A 12 -5.92 4.21 12.08
C LYS A 12 -7.15 5.12 12.12
N ALA A 13 -7.49 5.68 13.28
CA ALA A 13 -8.63 6.59 13.43
C ALA A 13 -8.47 7.84 12.56
N GLU A 14 -7.29 8.48 12.58
CA GLU A 14 -6.99 9.63 11.71
C GLU A 14 -7.13 9.24 10.22
N PHE A 15 -6.64 8.07 9.82
CA PHE A 15 -6.73 7.60 8.44
C PHE A 15 -8.19 7.29 8.05
N GLU A 16 -9.00 6.74 8.97
CA GLU A 16 -10.42 6.45 8.74
C GLU A 16 -11.23 7.74 8.64
N ILE A 17 -11.02 8.73 9.52
CA ILE A 17 -11.69 10.04 9.47
C ILE A 17 -11.35 10.77 8.17
N THR A 18 -10.06 10.87 7.85
CA THR A 18 -9.60 11.42 6.56
C THR A 18 -10.18 10.60 5.40
N GLY A 19 -10.28 9.29 5.58
CA GLY A 19 -10.86 8.37 4.63
C GLY A 19 -12.34 8.59 4.36
N GLU A 20 -13.14 8.92 5.37
CA GLU A 20 -14.57 9.21 5.20
C GLU A 20 -14.82 10.56 4.52
N GLN A 21 -14.03 11.59 4.88
CA GLN A 21 -14.08 12.88 4.20
C GLN A 21 -13.70 12.76 2.73
N GLU A 22 -12.56 12.09 2.46
CA GLU A 22 -12.12 11.78 1.11
C GLU A 22 -13.12 10.89 0.36
N TRP A 23 -13.86 10.02 1.07
CA TRP A 23 -14.92 9.20 0.49
C TRP A 23 -16.10 10.04 0.02
N LYS A 24 -16.55 11.01 0.82
CA LYS A 24 -17.64 11.92 0.46
C LYS A 24 -17.25 12.83 -0.70
N GLU A 25 -16.03 13.34 -0.69
CA GLU A 25 -15.47 14.14 -1.79
C GLU A 25 -15.33 13.30 -3.08
N GLN A 26 -14.87 12.05 -2.95
CA GLN A 26 -14.76 11.15 -4.09
C GLN A 26 -16.12 10.75 -4.65
N GLN A 27 -17.15 10.60 -3.83
CA GLN A 27 -18.51 10.34 -4.31
C GLN A 27 -19.06 11.52 -5.10
N LYS A 28 -18.84 12.76 -4.61
CA LYS A 28 -19.20 13.97 -5.36
C LYS A 28 -18.46 14.04 -6.68
N GLN A 29 -17.15 13.77 -6.68
CA GLN A 29 -16.32 13.75 -7.88
C GLN A 29 -16.74 12.62 -8.84
N ASP A 30 -17.07 11.42 -8.32
CA ASP A 30 -17.53 10.29 -9.14
C ASP A 30 -18.90 10.58 -9.77
N GLN A 31 -19.76 11.37 -9.12
CA GLN A 31 -21.04 11.83 -9.67
C GLN A 31 -20.81 12.87 -10.78
N MET A 32 -19.92 13.85 -10.56
CA MET A 32 -19.53 14.82 -11.59
C MET A 32 -18.81 14.14 -12.76
N ASP A 33 -17.99 13.09 -12.48
CA ASP A 33 -17.26 12.30 -13.48
C ASP A 33 -18.14 11.33 -14.28
N GLN A 34 -19.38 11.05 -13.84
CA GLN A 34 -20.33 10.27 -14.63
C GLN A 34 -20.82 11.05 -15.86
N GLU A 35 -20.91 12.35 -15.78
CA GLU A 35 -21.26 13.21 -16.91
C GLU A 35 -20.12 13.37 -17.92
N ASP A 36 -18.85 13.31 -17.45
CA ASP A 36 -17.63 13.46 -18.26
C ASP A 36 -17.03 12.16 -18.81
N ARG A 37 -17.67 11.00 -18.55
CA ARG A 37 -17.10 9.67 -18.87
C ARG A 37 -16.88 9.38 -20.35
N LYS A 38 -17.47 10.15 -21.25
CA LYS A 38 -17.29 9.96 -22.71
C LYS A 38 -15.88 10.29 -23.23
N LYS A 39 -15.00 10.92 -22.42
CA LYS A 39 -13.63 11.34 -22.82
C LYS A 39 -12.48 10.90 -21.90
N LYS A 40 -12.68 10.13 -20.81
CA LYS A 40 -11.58 9.84 -19.85
C LYS A 40 -10.72 8.65 -20.26
N LYS A 41 -9.40 8.89 -20.35
CA LYS A 41 -8.37 7.85 -20.50
C LYS A 41 -8.48 6.80 -19.38
N LYS A 42 -8.58 5.52 -19.74
CA LYS A 42 -8.60 4.37 -18.83
C LYS A 42 -7.45 4.45 -17.81
N PHE A 43 -7.76 4.37 -16.51
CA PHE A 43 -6.73 4.38 -15.47
C PHE A 43 -5.82 3.16 -15.58
N HIS A 44 -4.52 3.40 -15.61
CA HIS A 44 -3.50 2.37 -15.65
C HIS A 44 -2.56 2.49 -14.45
N LEU A 45 -2.37 1.38 -13.75
CA LEU A 45 -1.32 1.26 -12.76
C LEU A 45 0.04 1.44 -13.41
N LYS A 46 0.95 2.09 -12.70
CA LYS A 46 2.34 2.32 -13.11
C LYS A 46 3.28 1.61 -12.15
N LYS A 47 4.37 1.05 -12.68
CA LYS A 47 5.41 0.42 -11.87
C LYS A 47 5.81 1.32 -10.70
N GLY A 48 5.82 0.77 -9.48
CA GLY A 48 6.09 1.48 -8.25
C GLY A 48 4.88 2.13 -7.60
N ASP A 49 3.67 2.12 -8.21
CA ASP A 49 2.47 2.45 -7.44
C ASP A 49 2.37 1.53 -6.24
N TYR A 50 1.94 2.05 -5.10
CA TYR A 50 1.75 1.23 -3.92
C TYR A 50 0.31 1.34 -3.40
N PHE A 51 -0.06 0.36 -2.61
CA PHE A 51 -1.41 0.16 -2.13
C PHE A 51 -1.48 0.23 -0.63
N ILE A 52 -2.53 0.87 -0.11
CA ILE A 52 -2.94 0.80 1.29
C ILE A 52 -4.37 0.29 1.32
N THR A 53 -4.65 -0.71 2.17
CA THR A 53 -5.98 -1.31 2.33
C THR A 53 -6.31 -1.53 3.80
N ASN A 54 -7.60 -1.45 4.13
CA ASN A 54 -8.11 -1.75 5.46
C ASN A 54 -8.48 -3.23 5.65
N ASN A 55 -8.44 -4.05 4.61
CA ASN A 55 -8.73 -5.48 4.72
C ASN A 55 -7.44 -6.27 4.92
N VAL A 56 -7.27 -6.84 6.08
CA VAL A 56 -6.09 -7.63 6.47
C VAL A 56 -6.36 -9.11 6.41
N SER A 57 -5.37 -9.86 5.92
CA SER A 57 -5.32 -11.32 6.03
C SER A 57 -4.45 -11.81 7.20
N ALA A 58 -3.79 -10.92 7.92
CA ALA A 58 -2.85 -11.24 9.00
C ALA A 58 -3.24 -10.58 10.31
N LYS A 59 -3.04 -11.30 11.41
CA LYS A 59 -3.44 -10.91 12.78
C LYS A 59 -2.63 -9.76 13.41
N CYS A 60 -1.69 -9.14 12.68
CA CYS A 60 -0.62 -8.34 13.30
C CYS A 60 -0.74 -6.83 13.12
N PHE A 61 -1.34 -6.35 12.05
CA PHE A 61 -1.62 -4.92 11.85
C PHE A 61 -3.06 -4.73 11.41
N THR A 62 -3.64 -3.63 11.83
CA THR A 62 -4.86 -3.12 11.22
C THR A 62 -4.44 -2.45 9.90
N GLY A 63 -4.78 -3.08 8.77
CA GLY A 63 -4.38 -2.60 7.45
C GLY A 63 -3.23 -3.40 6.82
N HIS A 64 -3.08 -3.24 5.51
CA HIS A 64 -2.05 -3.91 4.74
C HIS A 64 -1.56 -3.02 3.61
N SER A 65 -0.35 -3.26 3.13
CA SER A 65 0.23 -2.56 2.00
C SER A 65 1.00 -3.49 1.08
N ALA A 66 1.12 -3.06 -0.18
CA ALA A 66 1.82 -3.80 -1.22
C ALA A 66 2.33 -2.84 -2.30
N ILE A 67 3.25 -3.28 -3.17
CA ILE A 67 3.81 -2.47 -4.25
C ILE A 67 3.59 -3.14 -5.62
N TYR A 68 3.23 -2.33 -6.61
CA TYR A 68 3.02 -2.77 -7.98
C TYR A 68 4.34 -2.86 -8.75
N LEU A 69 4.66 -4.04 -9.25
CA LEU A 69 5.90 -4.31 -9.97
C LEU A 69 5.86 -3.98 -11.47
N GLY A 70 4.70 -3.55 -11.99
CA GLY A 70 4.46 -3.44 -13.42
C GLY A 70 3.88 -4.72 -14.00
N LYS A 71 3.84 -4.80 -15.35
CA LYS A 71 3.42 -6.00 -16.07
C LYS A 71 4.60 -6.94 -16.31
N VAL A 72 4.36 -8.23 -16.19
CA VAL A 72 5.25 -9.33 -16.59
C VAL A 72 4.41 -10.28 -17.41
N ASN A 73 4.81 -10.54 -18.64
CA ASN A 73 4.03 -11.36 -19.60
C ASN A 73 2.57 -10.88 -19.71
N GLY A 74 2.38 -9.57 -19.89
CA GLY A 74 1.06 -8.95 -20.01
C GLY A 74 0.27 -8.79 -18.70
N LYS A 75 0.60 -9.54 -17.64
CA LYS A 75 -0.13 -9.58 -16.37
C LYS A 75 0.51 -8.66 -15.34
N GLY A 76 -0.29 -7.79 -14.72
CA GLY A 76 0.17 -6.93 -13.59
C GLY A 76 0.58 -7.77 -12.39
N ARG A 77 1.71 -7.42 -11.76
CA ARG A 77 2.27 -8.13 -10.59
C ARG A 77 2.37 -7.22 -9.38
N VAL A 78 2.14 -7.78 -8.21
CA VAL A 78 2.20 -7.12 -6.90
C VAL A 78 3.12 -7.90 -5.99
N LYS A 79 3.99 -7.22 -5.26
CA LYS A 79 4.79 -7.82 -4.20
C LYS A 79 4.24 -7.39 -2.84
N GLU A 80 4.11 -8.34 -1.94
CA GLU A 80 3.61 -8.17 -0.58
C GLU A 80 4.37 -9.01 0.44
N ALA A 81 4.42 -8.53 1.67
CA ALA A 81 4.81 -9.31 2.86
C ALA A 81 3.51 -9.67 3.60
N PRO A 82 3.00 -10.90 3.47
CA PRO A 82 1.61 -11.23 3.82
C PRO A 82 1.34 -11.41 5.31
N GLY A 83 2.37 -11.63 6.13
CA GLY A 83 2.23 -11.83 7.56
C GLY A 83 3.14 -12.95 8.09
N TYR A 84 3.11 -13.17 9.41
CA TYR A 84 3.94 -14.17 10.09
C TYR A 84 3.78 -15.57 9.49
N GLY A 85 4.89 -16.30 9.45
CA GLY A 85 4.97 -17.66 8.90
C GLY A 85 4.92 -17.71 7.37
N LYS A 86 4.92 -16.56 6.69
CA LYS A 86 4.88 -16.51 5.23
C LYS A 86 5.92 -15.52 4.70
N PRO A 87 6.81 -15.96 3.79
CA PRO A 87 7.79 -15.07 3.19
C PRO A 87 7.13 -14.05 2.24
N VAL A 88 7.90 -13.04 1.90
CA VAL A 88 7.52 -12.10 0.82
C VAL A 88 7.22 -12.87 -0.46
N ARG A 89 6.14 -12.48 -1.12
CA ARG A 89 5.67 -13.15 -2.34
C ARG A 89 5.19 -12.19 -3.41
N VAL A 90 5.09 -12.71 -4.63
CA VAL A 90 4.53 -12.01 -5.79
C VAL A 90 3.21 -12.67 -6.17
N LYS A 91 2.20 -11.84 -6.42
CA LYS A 91 0.89 -12.27 -6.94
C LYS A 91 0.51 -11.51 -8.21
N SER A 92 -0.45 -12.03 -8.97
CA SER A 92 -1.11 -11.21 -9.98
C SER A 92 -1.87 -10.06 -9.29
N PHE A 93 -1.91 -8.87 -9.90
CA PHE A 93 -2.68 -7.77 -9.36
C PHE A 93 -4.17 -8.11 -9.30
N HIS A 94 -4.67 -8.85 -10.29
CA HIS A 94 -6.08 -9.28 -10.32
C HIS A 94 -6.43 -10.08 -9.07
N ASP A 95 -5.71 -11.17 -8.81
CA ASP A 95 -5.98 -12.06 -7.66
C ASP A 95 -5.74 -11.36 -6.34
N TRP A 96 -4.68 -10.55 -6.25
CA TRP A 96 -4.39 -9.77 -5.05
C TRP A 96 -5.55 -8.80 -4.74
N LYS A 97 -6.04 -8.05 -5.75
CA LYS A 97 -7.16 -7.13 -5.62
C LYS A 97 -8.44 -7.85 -5.22
N GLN A 98 -8.81 -8.94 -5.90
CA GLN A 98 -10.00 -9.72 -5.59
C GLN A 98 -9.95 -10.27 -4.16
N ASN A 99 -8.83 -10.88 -3.78
CA ASN A 99 -8.63 -11.41 -2.43
C ASN A 99 -8.67 -10.32 -1.35
N THR A 100 -8.12 -9.14 -1.63
CA THR A 100 -8.10 -8.00 -0.72
C THR A 100 -9.48 -7.40 -0.52
N LEU A 101 -10.31 -7.33 -1.57
CA LEU A 101 -11.66 -6.79 -1.48
C LEU A 101 -12.72 -7.84 -1.12
N LYS A 102 -12.35 -9.14 -1.04
CA LYS A 102 -13.29 -10.20 -0.66
C LYS A 102 -13.75 -10.03 0.78
N LYS A 103 -15.07 -10.19 1.02
CA LYS A 103 -15.64 -10.25 2.38
C LYS A 103 -15.19 -11.53 3.08
N ARG A 104 -14.74 -11.40 4.32
CA ARG A 104 -14.37 -12.52 5.20
C ARG A 104 -14.91 -12.22 6.60
N LYS A 105 -15.02 -13.25 7.45
CA LYS A 105 -15.34 -13.05 8.87
C LYS A 105 -14.35 -12.07 9.49
N GLY A 106 -14.85 -11.03 10.15
CA GLY A 106 -14.01 -9.94 10.71
C GLY A 106 -13.48 -8.90 9.73
N SER A 107 -13.85 -8.98 8.43
CA SER A 107 -13.51 -7.89 7.48
C SER A 107 -14.34 -6.64 7.77
N PRO A 108 -13.78 -5.43 7.55
CA PRO A 108 -14.52 -4.18 7.60
C PRO A 108 -15.74 -4.21 6.66
N LYS A 109 -16.82 -3.53 7.05
CA LYS A 109 -18.03 -3.38 6.20
C LYS A 109 -17.66 -2.79 4.84
N HIS A 110 -16.94 -1.68 4.85
CA HIS A 110 -16.45 -1.01 3.64
C HIS A 110 -14.97 -1.36 3.42
N ARG A 111 -14.70 -2.12 2.37
CA ARG A 111 -13.34 -2.55 2.01
C ARG A 111 -12.82 -1.68 0.90
N PHE A 112 -11.59 -1.23 1.04
CA PHE A 112 -10.95 -0.40 0.03
C PHE A 112 -9.49 -0.77 -0.23
N ILE A 113 -9.01 -0.36 -1.40
CA ILE A 113 -7.60 -0.29 -1.76
C ILE A 113 -7.34 1.12 -2.29
N LYS A 114 -6.63 1.94 -1.53
CA LYS A 114 -6.14 3.24 -1.98
C LYS A 114 -4.82 3.05 -2.74
N VAL A 115 -4.73 3.63 -3.93
CA VAL A 115 -3.53 3.59 -4.79
C VAL A 115 -2.80 4.90 -4.66
N TYR A 116 -1.54 4.84 -4.28
CA TYR A 116 -0.66 5.99 -4.18
C TYR A 116 0.41 5.94 -5.27
N ARG A 117 0.76 7.11 -5.79
CA ARG A 117 1.73 7.27 -6.88
C ARG A 117 2.72 8.38 -6.57
N ALA A 118 3.99 8.04 -6.56
CA ALA A 118 5.09 9.00 -6.55
C ALA A 118 5.40 9.49 -7.99
N SER A 119 6.24 10.51 -8.11
CA SER A 119 6.70 11.00 -9.39
C SER A 119 7.35 9.89 -10.24
N LYS A 120 7.37 10.07 -11.57
CA LYS A 120 7.98 9.10 -12.52
C LYS A 120 9.45 8.82 -12.16
N LYS A 121 10.18 9.84 -11.71
CA LYS A 121 11.59 9.77 -11.28
C LYS A 121 11.79 8.72 -10.18
N TYR A 122 10.89 8.64 -9.19
CA TYR A 122 11.03 7.78 -8.03
C TYR A 122 10.33 6.43 -8.19
N ARG A 123 9.05 6.42 -8.61
CA ARG A 123 8.25 5.18 -8.63
C ARG A 123 8.85 4.08 -9.50
N GLY A 124 9.41 4.44 -10.65
CA GLY A 124 10.02 3.46 -11.56
C GLY A 124 11.22 2.74 -10.93
N LYS A 125 12.06 3.49 -10.21
CA LYS A 125 13.22 2.96 -9.48
C LYS A 125 12.77 2.09 -8.29
N ALA A 126 11.83 2.57 -7.48
CA ALA A 126 11.25 1.81 -6.36
C ALA A 126 10.64 0.48 -6.83
N GLY A 127 9.88 0.50 -7.92
CA GLY A 127 9.29 -0.73 -8.47
C GLY A 127 10.31 -1.71 -9.06
N ARG A 128 11.42 -1.23 -9.62
CA ARG A 128 12.55 -2.09 -10.03
C ARG A 128 13.22 -2.72 -8.81
N TYR A 129 13.55 -1.93 -7.80
CA TYR A 129 14.13 -2.42 -6.55
C TYR A 129 13.25 -3.49 -5.90
N ALA A 130 11.95 -3.21 -5.75
CA ALA A 130 11.01 -4.18 -5.21
C ALA A 130 10.98 -5.48 -6.02
N ARG A 131 11.14 -5.42 -7.34
CA ARG A 131 11.13 -6.59 -8.22
C ARG A 131 12.33 -7.52 -7.99
N SER A 132 13.52 -6.96 -7.84
CA SER A 132 14.77 -7.73 -7.70
C SER A 132 15.12 -8.11 -6.25
N HIS A 133 14.54 -7.41 -5.26
CA HIS A 133 14.83 -7.63 -3.85
C HIS A 133 13.63 -8.23 -3.11
N PHE A 134 13.87 -8.64 -1.86
CA PHE A 134 12.89 -9.22 -0.92
C PHE A 134 12.37 -10.63 -1.28
N ASN A 135 12.89 -11.30 -2.30
CA ASN A 135 12.44 -12.65 -2.62
C ASN A 135 12.79 -13.60 -1.45
N GLY A 136 11.80 -14.29 -0.91
CA GLY A 136 11.99 -15.23 0.19
C GLY A 136 12.26 -14.58 1.56
N VAL A 137 12.35 -13.24 1.66
CA VAL A 137 12.60 -12.55 2.93
C VAL A 137 11.48 -12.87 3.93
N PRO A 138 11.82 -13.32 5.16
CA PRO A 138 10.85 -13.66 6.18
C PRO A 138 10.06 -12.44 6.65
N TYR A 139 8.81 -12.67 7.05
CA TYR A 139 8.01 -11.63 7.69
C TYR A 139 8.37 -11.52 9.16
N SER A 140 8.77 -10.33 9.59
CA SER A 140 8.90 -9.99 11.01
C SER A 140 8.81 -8.48 11.20
N ILE A 141 8.13 -8.06 12.26
CA ILE A 141 8.04 -6.66 12.66
C ILE A 141 9.24 -6.37 13.54
N THR A 142 10.10 -5.46 13.09
CA THR A 142 11.31 -5.05 13.81
C THR A 142 11.38 -3.54 13.93
N ALA A 143 12.00 -3.08 15.00
CA ALA A 143 12.21 -1.64 15.25
C ALA A 143 13.29 -1.01 14.34
N ASN A 144 14.02 -1.80 13.57
CA ASN A 144 15.03 -1.30 12.63
C ASN A 144 14.45 -1.23 11.21
N PRO A 145 14.09 -0.01 10.72
CA PRO A 145 13.53 0.16 9.38
C PRO A 145 14.53 -0.12 8.26
N TYR A 146 15.82 -0.06 8.55
CA TYR A 146 16.91 -0.21 7.57
C TYR A 146 17.35 -1.66 7.38
N SER A 147 17.15 -2.54 8.36
CA SER A 147 17.51 -3.96 8.23
C SER A 147 16.76 -4.61 7.05
N LYS A 148 17.47 -5.41 6.26
CA LYS A 148 16.94 -6.12 5.09
C LYS A 148 16.72 -7.62 5.36
N SER A 149 17.16 -8.14 6.50
CA SER A 149 17.07 -9.56 6.86
C SER A 149 15.63 -10.03 7.04
N VAL A 150 14.76 -9.14 7.51
CA VAL A 150 13.32 -9.38 7.69
C VAL A 150 12.53 -8.15 7.28
N THR A 151 11.29 -8.35 6.88
CA THR A 151 10.42 -7.24 6.46
C THR A 151 8.97 -7.45 6.86
N TYR A 152 8.18 -6.40 6.79
CA TYR A 152 6.72 -6.41 6.91
C TYR A 152 6.10 -5.51 5.84
N CYS A 153 4.80 -5.53 5.69
CA CYS A 153 4.12 -4.98 4.52
C CYS A 153 4.50 -3.51 4.22
N SER A 154 4.48 -2.63 5.22
CA SER A 154 4.80 -1.21 5.05
C SER A 154 6.29 -0.94 4.95
N LYS A 155 7.12 -1.68 5.69
CA LYS A 155 8.59 -1.62 5.58
C LYS A 155 9.05 -1.99 4.16
N LEU A 156 8.50 -3.05 3.58
CA LEU A 156 8.79 -3.47 2.21
C LEU A 156 8.54 -2.33 1.20
N VAL A 157 7.39 -1.67 1.31
CA VAL A 157 7.05 -0.55 0.42
C VAL A 157 8.00 0.62 0.63
N TRP A 158 8.22 1.02 1.89
CA TRP A 158 9.11 2.13 2.21
C TRP A 158 10.56 1.85 1.77
N GLN A 159 11.11 0.68 2.09
CA GLN A 159 12.46 0.27 1.66
C GLN A 159 12.61 0.25 0.15
N SER A 160 11.56 -0.12 -0.58
CA SER A 160 11.58 -0.07 -2.04
C SER A 160 11.81 1.34 -2.57
N TYR A 161 11.23 2.35 -1.91
CA TYR A 161 11.48 3.75 -2.23
C TYR A 161 12.84 4.23 -1.70
N TYR A 162 13.12 3.98 -0.43
CA TYR A 162 14.35 4.43 0.21
C TYR A 162 15.61 3.92 -0.52
N TYR A 163 15.73 2.61 -0.68
CA TYR A 163 16.89 1.99 -1.33
C TYR A 163 16.83 2.06 -2.86
N GLY A 164 15.65 1.94 -3.45
CA GLY A 164 15.52 1.92 -4.90
C GLY A 164 15.52 3.30 -5.55
N ALA A 165 14.97 4.29 -4.90
CA ALA A 165 14.81 5.64 -5.46
C ALA A 165 15.58 6.73 -4.71
N GLY A 166 16.23 6.38 -3.59
CA GLY A 166 17.05 7.26 -2.77
C GLY A 166 16.24 8.07 -1.75
N ILE A 167 16.96 8.66 -0.81
CA ILE A 167 16.40 9.40 0.34
C ILE A 167 15.45 10.53 -0.04
N TYR A 168 15.64 11.14 -1.19
CA TYR A 168 14.74 12.21 -1.68
C TYR A 168 13.35 11.72 -2.11
N SER A 169 13.13 10.40 -2.20
CA SER A 169 11.82 9.82 -2.51
C SER A 169 10.95 9.66 -1.25
N VAL A 170 11.53 9.72 -0.09
CA VAL A 170 10.88 9.60 1.22
C VAL A 170 10.87 10.93 1.95
N LYS A 171 10.06 11.05 3.00
CA LYS A 171 9.91 12.21 3.86
C LYS A 171 10.39 11.85 5.26
N GLY A 172 11.50 12.46 5.68
CA GLY A 172 12.04 12.28 7.03
C GLY A 172 12.50 10.84 7.34
N THR A 173 13.04 10.66 8.52
CA THR A 173 13.29 9.35 9.11
C THR A 173 12.00 8.81 9.69
N PRO A 174 11.64 7.59 9.34
CA PRO A 174 10.49 6.96 9.98
C PRO A 174 10.80 6.66 11.44
N GLY A 175 9.76 6.56 12.24
CA GLY A 175 9.85 5.94 13.55
C GLY A 175 10.31 4.47 13.44
N PRO A 176 10.52 3.80 14.56
CA PRO A 176 11.03 2.43 14.57
C PRO A 176 10.14 1.44 13.81
N ILE A 177 8.85 1.70 13.74
CA ILE A 177 7.87 0.86 13.03
C ILE A 177 6.98 1.74 12.16
N PHE A 178 6.77 1.32 10.91
CA PHE A 178 5.81 1.96 10.00
C PHE A 178 4.47 1.25 10.03
N TYR A 179 3.42 2.02 10.11
CA TYR A 179 2.07 1.49 9.92
C TYR A 179 1.63 1.63 8.45
N PRO A 180 0.83 0.70 7.92
CA PRO A 180 0.34 0.80 6.55
C PRO A 180 -0.35 2.14 6.26
N TYR A 181 -1.14 2.64 7.20
CA TYR A 181 -1.91 3.88 7.04
C TYR A 181 -1.07 5.16 7.04
N SER A 182 0.13 5.14 7.64
CA SER A 182 1.04 6.30 7.65
C SER A 182 2.02 6.33 6.48
N LEU A 183 2.05 5.31 5.61
CA LEU A 183 3.00 5.22 4.50
C LEU A 183 2.99 6.45 3.58
N ASN A 184 1.83 7.03 3.31
CA ASN A 184 1.72 8.23 2.48
C ASN A 184 2.31 9.47 3.15
N LYS A 185 2.47 9.48 4.48
CA LYS A 185 3.19 10.52 5.23
C LYS A 185 4.71 10.38 5.05
N HIS A 186 5.21 9.16 4.80
CA HIS A 186 6.65 8.85 4.69
C HIS A 186 7.17 8.73 3.26
N ILE A 187 6.31 8.67 2.25
CA ILE A 187 6.69 8.58 0.84
C ILE A 187 6.15 9.80 0.09
N LYS A 188 6.98 10.47 -0.73
CA LYS A 188 6.56 11.60 -1.57
C LYS A 188 5.63 11.13 -2.68
N SER A 189 4.35 11.02 -2.36
CA SER A 189 3.32 10.46 -3.24
C SER A 189 1.97 11.13 -3.03
N LYS A 190 1.07 10.95 -3.99
CA LYS A 190 -0.33 11.36 -3.89
C LYS A 190 -1.25 10.18 -4.18
N ARG A 191 -2.46 10.20 -3.61
CA ARG A 191 -3.50 9.24 -3.98
C ARG A 191 -3.98 9.50 -5.40
N VAL A 192 -4.11 8.44 -6.20
CA VAL A 192 -4.50 8.52 -7.63
C VAL A 192 -5.72 7.67 -7.97
N ARG A 193 -6.11 6.76 -7.10
CA ARG A 193 -7.29 5.88 -7.28
C ARG A 193 -7.70 5.22 -5.98
N THR A 194 -8.99 4.91 -5.85
CA THR A 194 -9.51 4.02 -4.81
C THR A 194 -10.36 2.94 -5.46
N TYR A 195 -10.09 1.67 -5.12
CA TYR A 195 -10.99 0.55 -5.39
C TYR A 195 -11.78 0.26 -4.14
N LYS A 196 -13.08 0.07 -4.28
CA LYS A 196 -14.02 -0.11 -3.16
C LYS A 196 -14.88 -1.34 -3.37
N ARG A 197 -15.34 -1.93 -2.27
CA ARG A 197 -16.39 -2.94 -2.24
C ARG A 197 -17.15 -2.81 -0.92
N GLY A 198 -18.43 -2.52 -1.01
CA GLY A 198 -19.39 -2.54 0.09
C GLY A 198 -19.92 -3.93 0.30
#